data_a9eca43858b424f13ba00751a14741c0
#
_entry.id   a9eca43858b424f13ba00751a14741c0
#
_cell.length_a   1.000
_cell.length_b   1.000
_cell.length_c   1.000
_cell.angle_alpha   90.00
_cell.angle_beta   90.00
_cell.angle_gamma   90.00
#
_symmetry.space_group_name_H-M   'P 1'
#
loop_
_entity.id
_entity.type
_entity.pdbx_description
1 polymer ?
#
loop_
_entity_poly.entity_id
_entity_poly.type
_entity_poly.pdbx_seq_one_letter_code
_entity_poly.pdbx_strand_id
1 'polypeptide(L)'
;MTDGYAITREGLDALRAELEQLETVARMEIAARIRTAREWGDLKENAEYHSAKEDQAHLETRIKRLQERLRGAQVVESDATPDGVVGFGATVEVRDEESGRVATYTLVGAAEASARDGRLSIESPVAAGLIGARAGDAVTVETPAGARVFHVVRVGA
;
A
#
# COMPACT_ATOMS: atom_id res chain seq x y z
N MET A 1 7.36 -14.05 15.72
CA MET A 1 8.35 -13.08 15.23
C MET A 1 7.85 -12.49 13.92
N THR A 2 7.56 -11.23 13.91
CA THR A 2 7.13 -10.57 12.69
C THR A 2 8.38 -10.22 11.90
N ASP A 3 8.53 -10.83 10.75
CA ASP A 3 9.62 -10.45 9.85
C ASP A 3 9.38 -9.02 9.40
N GLY A 4 10.41 -8.18 9.48
CA GLY A 4 10.34 -6.83 9.00
C GLY A 4 10.10 -6.80 7.50
N TYR A 5 9.39 -5.80 7.04
CA TYR A 5 9.14 -5.59 5.61
C TYR A 5 9.55 -4.18 5.21
N ALA A 6 9.96 -4.05 3.96
CA ALA A 6 10.38 -2.76 3.42
C ALA A 6 9.17 -1.86 3.17
N ILE A 7 9.29 -0.60 3.55
CA ILE A 7 8.26 0.42 3.32
C ILE A 7 8.95 1.74 2.94
N THR A 8 8.31 2.52 2.09
CA THR A 8 8.80 3.87 1.78
C THR A 8 8.46 4.81 2.94
N ARG A 9 9.16 5.96 3.01
CA ARG A 9 8.85 6.96 4.03
C ARG A 9 7.42 7.48 3.88
N GLU A 10 6.99 7.73 2.65
CA GLU A 10 5.62 8.15 2.36
C GLU A 10 4.59 7.12 2.82
N GLY A 11 4.88 5.84 2.60
CA GLY A 11 4.03 4.75 3.05
C GLY A 11 3.96 4.66 4.57
N LEU A 12 5.09 4.86 5.24
CA LEU A 12 5.14 4.87 6.70
C LEU A 12 4.31 6.03 7.26
N ASP A 13 4.47 7.22 6.69
CA ASP A 13 3.73 8.40 7.12
C ASP A 13 2.22 8.21 6.90
N ALA A 14 1.82 7.63 5.77
CA ALA A 14 0.42 7.33 5.49
C ALA A 14 -0.15 6.32 6.49
N LEU A 15 0.63 5.30 6.84
CA LEU A 15 0.23 4.28 7.81
C LEU A 15 0.03 4.89 9.19
N ARG A 16 0.94 5.76 9.62
CA ARG A 16 0.84 6.47 10.90
C ARG A 16 -0.37 7.40 10.92
N ALA A 17 -0.62 8.13 9.83
CA ALA A 17 -1.75 9.04 9.73
C ALA A 17 -3.08 8.29 9.80
N GLU A 18 -3.19 7.16 9.10
CA GLU A 18 -4.38 6.32 9.15
C GLU A 18 -4.62 5.79 10.56
N LEU A 19 -3.57 5.28 11.21
CA LEU A 19 -3.67 4.76 12.57
C LEU A 19 -4.12 5.84 13.55
N GLU A 20 -3.54 7.03 13.47
CA GLU A 20 -3.93 8.16 14.31
C GLU A 20 -5.40 8.52 14.12
N GLN A 21 -5.86 8.59 12.89
CA GLN A 21 -7.26 8.90 12.58
C GLN A 21 -8.20 7.85 13.18
N LEU A 22 -7.85 6.58 13.09
CA LEU A 22 -8.66 5.49 13.65
C LEU A 22 -8.66 5.52 15.18
N GLU A 23 -7.52 5.77 15.80
CA GLU A 23 -7.40 5.78 17.26
C GLU A 23 -8.06 6.99 17.90
N THR A 24 -8.21 8.09 17.18
CA THR A 24 -8.80 9.32 17.67
C THR A 24 -10.21 9.52 17.14
N VAL A 25 -10.36 9.98 15.91
CA VAL A 25 -11.64 10.37 15.33
C VAL A 25 -12.62 9.20 15.23
N ALA A 26 -12.20 8.09 14.66
CA ALA A 26 -13.08 6.94 14.46
C ALA A 26 -13.55 6.34 15.78
N ARG A 27 -12.67 6.23 16.77
CA ARG A 27 -13.06 5.76 18.12
C ARG A 27 -14.08 6.68 18.78
N MET A 28 -13.89 8.00 18.67
CA MET A 28 -14.83 8.98 19.22
C MET A 28 -16.20 8.88 18.56
N GLU A 29 -16.24 8.77 17.25
CA GLU A 29 -17.48 8.65 16.48
C GLU A 29 -18.27 7.40 16.87
N ILE A 30 -17.60 6.26 16.99
CA ILE A 30 -18.24 5.01 17.38
C ILE A 30 -18.72 5.08 18.84
N ALA A 31 -17.92 5.63 19.73
CA ALA A 31 -18.33 5.82 21.14
C ALA A 31 -19.58 6.69 21.23
N ALA A 32 -19.68 7.74 20.43
CA ALA A 32 -20.85 8.60 20.36
C ALA A 32 -22.07 7.84 19.84
N ARG A 33 -21.90 7.02 18.78
CA ARG A 33 -22.98 6.19 18.25
C ARG A 33 -23.51 5.21 19.29
N ILE A 34 -22.63 4.56 20.03
CA ILE A 34 -23.01 3.60 21.08
C ILE A 34 -23.78 4.33 22.18
N ARG A 35 -23.32 5.48 22.59
CA ARG A 35 -23.98 6.29 23.62
C ARG A 35 -25.38 6.70 23.19
N THR A 36 -25.52 7.19 21.97
CA THR A 36 -26.81 7.56 21.40
C THR A 36 -27.74 6.35 21.29
N ALA A 37 -27.24 5.21 20.84
CA ALA A 37 -28.03 4.00 20.70
C ALA A 37 -28.56 3.50 22.06
N ARG A 38 -27.78 3.64 23.13
CA ARG A 38 -28.21 3.26 24.48
C ARG A 38 -29.42 4.02 24.95
N GLU A 39 -29.61 5.26 24.49
CA GLU A 39 -30.73 6.10 24.85
C GLU A 39 -32.08 5.57 24.36
N TRP A 40 -32.05 4.69 23.34
CA TRP A 40 -33.24 4.08 22.74
C TRP A 40 -33.85 2.95 23.60
N GLY A 41 -33.20 2.56 24.69
CA GLY A 41 -33.72 1.56 25.64
C GLY A 41 -33.19 0.16 25.41
N ASP A 42 -34.03 -0.85 25.53
CA ASP A 42 -33.70 -2.27 25.61
C ASP A 42 -32.54 -2.70 24.69
N LEU A 43 -31.37 -2.98 25.29
CA LEU A 43 -30.16 -3.32 24.56
C LEU A 43 -30.25 -4.63 23.80
N LYS A 44 -31.07 -5.58 24.26
CA LYS A 44 -31.21 -6.89 23.58
C LYS A 44 -31.88 -6.79 22.22
N GLU A 45 -32.83 -5.86 22.09
CA GLU A 45 -33.59 -5.67 20.86
C GLU A 45 -33.22 -4.40 20.10
N ASN A 46 -32.13 -3.75 20.53
CA ASN A 46 -31.69 -2.51 19.93
C ASN A 46 -30.70 -2.77 18.79
N ALA A 47 -31.21 -2.80 17.56
CA ALA A 47 -30.40 -3.05 16.37
C ALA A 47 -29.30 -2.01 16.17
N GLU A 48 -29.56 -0.75 16.49
CA GLU A 48 -28.57 0.33 16.38
C GLU A 48 -27.41 0.09 17.34
N TYR A 49 -27.70 -0.32 18.56
CA TYR A 49 -26.68 -0.65 19.55
C TYR A 49 -25.82 -1.82 19.09
N HIS A 50 -26.44 -2.90 18.62
CA HIS A 50 -25.72 -4.08 18.15
C HIS A 50 -24.84 -3.76 16.94
N SER A 51 -25.37 -2.98 15.98
CA SER A 51 -24.61 -2.55 14.82
C SER A 51 -23.38 -1.71 15.22
N ALA A 52 -23.58 -0.76 16.13
CA ALA A 52 -22.48 0.09 16.60
C ALA A 52 -21.41 -0.72 17.35
N LYS A 53 -21.80 -1.71 18.15
CA LYS A 53 -20.87 -2.59 18.85
C LYS A 53 -20.09 -3.48 17.89
N GLU A 54 -20.73 -3.96 16.83
CA GLU A 54 -20.07 -4.74 15.79
C GLU A 54 -19.04 -3.89 15.05
N ASP A 55 -19.42 -2.68 14.67
CA ASP A 55 -18.50 -1.74 14.02
C ASP A 55 -17.33 -1.37 14.93
N GLN A 56 -17.55 -1.26 16.24
CA GLN A 56 -16.48 -1.03 17.20
C GLN A 56 -15.47 -2.19 17.20
N ALA A 57 -15.96 -3.42 17.16
CA ALA A 57 -15.09 -4.59 17.12
C ALA A 57 -14.25 -4.61 15.84
N HIS A 58 -14.84 -4.28 14.70
CA HIS A 58 -14.12 -4.19 13.43
C HIS A 58 -13.07 -3.09 13.45
N LEU A 59 -13.41 -1.95 14.03
CA LEU A 59 -12.46 -0.84 14.17
C LEU A 59 -11.24 -1.24 15.02
N GLU A 60 -11.48 -1.88 16.16
CA GLU A 60 -10.37 -2.29 17.03
C GLU A 60 -9.49 -3.35 16.38
N THR A 61 -10.07 -4.25 15.60
CA THR A 61 -9.31 -5.22 14.81
C THR A 61 -8.43 -4.53 13.77
N ARG A 62 -8.99 -3.54 13.07
CA ARG A 62 -8.23 -2.77 12.07
C ARG A 62 -7.08 -2.01 12.72
N ILE A 63 -7.33 -1.36 13.84
CA ILE A 63 -6.29 -0.63 14.61
C ILE A 63 -5.16 -1.58 14.97
N LYS A 64 -5.50 -2.75 15.50
CA LYS A 64 -4.51 -3.74 15.89
C LYS A 64 -3.65 -4.20 14.71
N ARG A 65 -4.27 -4.45 13.55
CA ARG A 65 -3.55 -4.83 12.34
C ARG A 65 -2.59 -3.74 11.88
N LEU A 66 -3.03 -2.48 11.93
CA LEU A 66 -2.17 -1.37 11.55
C LEU A 66 -1.01 -1.19 12.52
N GLN A 67 -1.24 -1.38 13.82
CA GLN A 67 -0.18 -1.33 14.83
C GLN A 67 0.85 -2.42 14.59
N GLU A 68 0.43 -3.62 14.23
CA GLU A 68 1.32 -4.73 13.91
C GLU A 68 2.14 -4.44 12.66
N ARG A 69 1.50 -3.90 11.61
CA ARG A 69 2.18 -3.50 10.38
C ARG A 69 3.22 -2.41 10.67
N LEU A 70 2.87 -1.45 11.51
CA LEU A 70 3.78 -0.36 11.88
C LEU A 70 5.02 -0.90 12.60
N ARG A 71 4.85 -1.87 13.49
CA ARG A 71 5.98 -2.49 14.21
C ARG A 71 6.95 -3.22 13.30
N GLY A 72 6.44 -3.86 12.25
CA GLY A 72 7.26 -4.59 11.30
C GLY A 72 7.85 -3.74 10.18
N ALA A 73 7.46 -2.47 10.09
CA ALA A 73 7.89 -1.61 8.99
C ALA A 73 9.35 -1.19 9.14
N GLN A 74 10.13 -1.38 8.06
CA GLN A 74 11.51 -0.92 7.98
C GLN A 74 11.60 0.07 6.82
N VAL A 75 11.84 1.33 7.15
CA VAL A 75 11.96 2.37 6.11
C VAL A 75 13.20 2.11 5.29
N VAL A 76 12.99 1.88 4.00
CA VAL A 76 14.07 1.84 3.03
C VAL A 76 13.99 3.19 2.32
N GLU A 77 15.01 4.01 2.53
CA GLU A 77 15.12 5.26 1.80
C GLU A 77 15.17 4.90 0.31
N SER A 78 14.41 5.63 -0.50
CA SER A 78 14.51 5.46 -1.93
C SER A 78 15.87 6.02 -2.35
N ASP A 79 16.89 5.25 -2.15
CA ASP A 79 18.10 5.47 -2.86
C ASP A 79 17.80 5.15 -4.31
N ALA A 80 17.23 6.12 -5.01
CA ALA A 80 17.43 6.18 -6.42
C ALA A 80 18.93 5.93 -6.56
N THR A 81 19.27 4.73 -6.97
CA THR A 81 20.65 4.39 -7.19
C THR A 81 21.23 5.55 -7.99
N PRO A 82 22.36 6.11 -7.55
CA PRO A 82 22.88 7.36 -8.14
C PRO A 82 23.03 7.36 -9.65
N ASP A 83 22.97 6.19 -10.25
CA ASP A 83 23.20 5.97 -11.67
C ASP A 83 21.93 5.76 -12.51
N GLY A 84 20.75 6.10 -11.96
CA GLY A 84 19.50 5.94 -12.70
C GLY A 84 19.09 4.49 -12.92
N VAL A 85 19.48 3.60 -12.03
CA VAL A 85 19.11 2.19 -12.04
C VAL A 85 17.80 2.01 -11.28
N VAL A 86 16.90 1.20 -11.82
CA VAL A 86 15.63 0.91 -11.17
C VAL A 86 15.85 0.11 -9.87
N GLY A 87 15.33 0.62 -8.77
CA GLY A 87 15.39 -0.05 -7.47
C GLY A 87 14.15 0.24 -6.66
N PHE A 88 14.17 -0.16 -5.39
CA PHE A 88 13.06 0.09 -4.48
C PHE A 88 12.83 1.60 -4.33
N GLY A 89 11.56 2.02 -4.44
CA GLY A 89 11.19 3.43 -4.36
C GLY A 89 11.38 4.22 -5.65
N ALA A 90 12.01 3.63 -6.67
CA ALA A 90 12.21 4.31 -7.94
C ALA A 90 10.92 4.48 -8.72
N THR A 91 10.79 5.60 -9.40
CA THR A 91 9.71 5.83 -10.36
C THR A 91 10.27 5.60 -11.76
N VAL A 92 9.64 4.72 -12.51
CA VAL A 92 10.10 4.31 -13.82
C VAL A 92 9.00 4.50 -14.85
N GLU A 93 9.36 5.13 -15.97
CA GLU A 93 8.46 5.24 -17.12
C GLU A 93 8.84 4.14 -18.12
N VAL A 94 7.89 3.31 -18.47
CA VAL A 94 8.10 2.19 -19.38
C VAL A 94 7.11 2.23 -20.53
N ARG A 95 7.52 1.67 -21.67
CA ARG A 95 6.67 1.51 -22.85
C ARG A 95 6.54 0.04 -23.17
N ASP A 96 5.30 -0.42 -23.28
CA ASP A 96 5.02 -1.79 -23.72
C ASP A 96 5.31 -1.90 -25.22
N GLU A 97 6.19 -2.81 -25.59
CA GLU A 97 6.59 -3.01 -26.98
C GLU A 97 5.42 -3.39 -27.89
N GLU A 98 4.53 -4.23 -27.39
CA GLU A 98 3.40 -4.73 -28.18
C GLU A 98 2.31 -3.67 -28.38
N SER A 99 1.87 -3.02 -27.30
CA SER A 99 0.78 -2.05 -27.37
C SER A 99 1.23 -0.62 -27.65
N GLY A 100 2.50 -0.32 -27.43
CA GLY A 100 3.05 1.03 -27.50
C GLY A 100 2.64 1.93 -26.36
N ARG A 101 1.87 1.43 -25.39
CA ARG A 101 1.42 2.22 -24.25
C ARG A 101 2.56 2.55 -23.30
N VAL A 102 2.54 3.78 -22.82
CA VAL A 102 3.49 4.28 -21.82
C VAL A 102 2.79 4.28 -20.46
N ALA A 103 3.48 3.77 -19.47
CA ALA A 103 2.99 3.78 -18.10
C ALA A 103 4.10 4.18 -17.14
N THR A 104 3.75 4.84 -16.06
CA THR A 104 4.68 5.22 -15.02
C THR A 104 4.39 4.42 -13.76
N TYR A 105 5.40 3.75 -13.24
CA TYR A 105 5.30 2.93 -12.04
C TYR A 105 6.28 3.37 -10.97
N THR A 106 5.85 3.32 -9.73
CA THR A 106 6.73 3.47 -8.58
C THR A 106 6.84 2.11 -7.90
N LEU A 107 8.05 1.64 -7.66
CA LEU A 107 8.28 0.34 -7.04
C LEU A 107 8.25 0.48 -5.52
N VAL A 108 7.33 -0.23 -4.89
CA VAL A 108 7.05 -0.11 -3.45
C VAL A 108 6.99 -1.49 -2.80
N GLY A 109 6.89 -1.52 -1.48
CA GLY A 109 6.65 -2.77 -0.75
C GLY A 109 5.25 -3.31 -1.04
N ALA A 110 5.05 -4.61 -0.84
CA ALA A 110 3.78 -5.28 -1.13
C ALA A 110 2.59 -4.61 -0.43
N ALA A 111 2.79 -4.11 0.79
CA ALA A 111 1.73 -3.46 1.56
C ALA A 111 1.28 -2.11 0.99
N GLU A 112 2.13 -1.45 0.21
CA GLU A 112 1.84 -0.16 -0.41
C GLU A 112 1.35 -0.28 -1.85
N ALA A 113 1.38 -1.47 -2.41
CA ALA A 113 1.08 -1.68 -3.83
C ALA A 113 -0.37 -1.28 -4.16
N SER A 114 -0.51 -0.57 -5.27
CA SER A 114 -1.80 -0.17 -5.80
C SER A 114 -1.66 0.02 -7.31
N ALA A 115 -2.17 -0.93 -8.07
CA ALA A 115 -2.11 -0.86 -9.53
C ALA A 115 -2.83 0.39 -10.06
N ARG A 116 -3.90 0.80 -9.40
CA ARG A 116 -4.66 2.00 -9.75
C ARG A 116 -3.79 3.25 -9.69
N ASP A 117 -2.92 3.34 -8.69
CA ASP A 117 -2.06 4.51 -8.46
C ASP A 117 -0.67 4.36 -9.07
N GLY A 118 -0.45 3.33 -9.87
CA GLY A 118 0.85 3.08 -10.49
C GLY A 118 1.92 2.60 -9.53
N ARG A 119 1.53 2.08 -8.37
CA ARG A 119 2.48 1.53 -7.38
C ARG A 119 2.55 0.03 -7.52
N LEU A 120 3.71 -0.44 -7.96
CA LEU A 120 3.97 -1.87 -8.14
C LEU A 120 4.72 -2.44 -6.95
N SER A 121 4.26 -3.59 -6.48
CA SER A 121 5.01 -4.36 -5.50
C SER A 121 6.34 -4.82 -6.08
N ILE A 122 7.41 -4.68 -5.31
CA ILE A 122 8.73 -5.22 -5.70
C ILE A 122 8.71 -6.74 -5.87
N GLU A 123 7.70 -7.39 -5.32
CA GLU A 123 7.51 -8.84 -5.45
C GLU A 123 6.75 -9.22 -6.73
N SER A 124 6.19 -8.25 -7.45
CA SER A 124 5.48 -8.53 -8.69
C SER A 124 6.44 -8.93 -9.81
N PRO A 125 5.98 -9.75 -10.78
CA PRO A 125 6.82 -10.14 -11.93
C PRO A 125 7.33 -8.95 -12.73
N VAL A 126 6.51 -7.93 -12.93
CA VAL A 126 6.90 -6.72 -13.67
C VAL A 126 8.02 -5.99 -12.95
N ALA A 127 7.85 -5.76 -11.64
CA ALA A 127 8.88 -5.08 -10.83
C ALA A 127 10.17 -5.89 -10.78
N ALA A 128 10.07 -7.22 -10.62
CA ALA A 128 11.24 -8.09 -10.61
C ALA A 128 12.04 -7.99 -11.91
N GLY A 129 11.36 -7.87 -13.04
CA GLY A 129 12.02 -7.70 -14.35
C GLY A 129 12.63 -6.31 -14.53
N LEU A 130 12.06 -5.29 -13.90
CA LEU A 130 12.53 -3.90 -14.01
C LEU A 130 13.70 -3.58 -13.10
N ILE A 131 13.82 -4.25 -11.95
CA ILE A 131 14.89 -3.98 -10.98
C ILE A 131 16.24 -4.22 -11.64
N GLY A 132 17.14 -3.24 -11.49
CA GLY A 132 18.46 -3.29 -12.09
C GLY A 132 18.55 -2.74 -13.51
N ALA A 133 17.41 -2.37 -14.12
CA ALA A 133 17.39 -1.80 -15.47
C ALA A 133 17.71 -0.31 -15.45
N ARG A 134 18.11 0.22 -16.59
CA ARG A 134 18.42 1.64 -16.82
C ARG A 134 17.61 2.15 -17.99
N ALA A 135 17.49 3.48 -18.08
CA ALA A 135 16.87 4.10 -19.24
C ALA A 135 17.52 3.62 -20.54
N GLY A 136 16.71 3.23 -21.49
CA GLY A 136 17.15 2.68 -22.77
C GLY A 136 17.20 1.15 -22.80
N ASP A 137 17.07 0.48 -21.66
CA ASP A 137 17.05 -0.98 -21.60
C ASP A 137 15.70 -1.53 -22.03
N ALA A 138 15.73 -2.73 -22.63
CA ALA A 138 14.54 -3.52 -22.90
C ALA A 138 14.56 -4.70 -21.93
N VAL A 139 13.48 -4.91 -21.20
CA VAL A 139 13.36 -6.02 -20.24
C VAL A 139 12.22 -6.93 -20.65
N THR A 140 12.43 -8.23 -20.52
CA THR A 140 11.39 -9.23 -20.77
C THR A 140 10.83 -9.68 -19.43
N VAL A 141 9.50 -9.58 -19.30
CA VAL A 141 8.79 -9.95 -18.09
C VAL A 141 7.87 -11.12 -18.39
N GLU A 142 7.97 -12.16 -17.56
CA GLU A 142 7.05 -13.29 -17.65
C GLU A 142 5.78 -12.95 -16.89
N THR A 143 4.65 -12.96 -17.58
CA THR A 143 3.33 -12.73 -16.98
C THR A 143 2.44 -13.94 -17.20
N PRO A 144 1.33 -14.09 -16.45
CA PRO A 144 0.36 -15.16 -16.68
C PRO A 144 -0.20 -15.17 -18.11
N ALA A 145 -0.19 -14.03 -18.79
CA ALA A 145 -0.65 -13.89 -20.18
C ALA A 145 0.47 -14.15 -21.20
N GLY A 146 1.68 -14.48 -20.75
CA GLY A 146 2.85 -14.72 -21.59
C GLY A 146 3.95 -13.70 -21.36
N ALA A 147 5.04 -13.83 -22.10
CA ALA A 147 6.16 -12.90 -22.00
C ALA A 147 5.84 -11.56 -22.65
N ARG A 148 6.20 -10.48 -21.95
CA ARG A 148 6.03 -9.11 -22.46
C ARG A 148 7.36 -8.38 -22.39
N VAL A 149 7.61 -7.51 -23.36
CA VAL A 149 8.82 -6.70 -23.41
C VAL A 149 8.46 -5.26 -23.09
N PHE A 150 9.17 -4.69 -22.12
CA PHE A 150 9.03 -3.28 -21.74
C PHE A 150 10.34 -2.54 -22.02
N HIS A 151 10.21 -1.38 -22.63
CA HIS A 151 11.34 -0.48 -22.84
C HIS A 151 11.35 0.55 -21.72
N VAL A 152 12.47 0.65 -21.00
CA VAL A 152 12.63 1.63 -19.95
C VAL A 152 12.93 2.97 -20.60
N VAL A 153 11.99 3.90 -20.49
CA VAL A 153 12.11 5.23 -21.11
C VAL A 153 12.88 6.17 -20.21
N ARG A 154 12.53 6.18 -18.92
CA ARG A 154 13.13 7.09 -17.95
C ARG A 154 13.07 6.48 -16.55
N VAL A 155 14.11 6.72 -15.77
CA VAL A 155 14.17 6.33 -14.36
C VAL A 155 14.34 7.60 -13.52
N GLY A 156 13.44 7.78 -12.56
CA GLY A 156 13.47 8.92 -11.65
C GLY A 156 13.40 8.49 -10.19
N ALA A 157 13.61 9.43 -9.33
CA ALA A 157 13.46 9.23 -7.90
C ALA A 157 12.03 9.55 -7.46
#